data_e5f60c4ed130675b6b471bc488fc21b1
#
_entry.id   e5f60c4ed130675b6b471bc488fc21b1
#
_cell.length_a   1.000
_cell.length_b   1.000
_cell.length_c   1.000
_cell.angle_alpha   90.00
_cell.angle_beta   90.00
_cell.angle_gamma   90.00
#
_symmetry.space_group_name_H-M   'P 1'
#
loop_
_entity.id
_entity.type
_entity.pdbx_description
1 polymer ?
#
loop_
_entity_poly.entity_id
_entity_poly.type
_entity_poly.pdbx_seq_one_letter_code
_entity_poly.pdbx_strand_id
1 'polypeptide(L)'
;MITVTDIHKVYPNGVHALKNVSQTIREGEVVVVVGPSGSGKSTFLRTLNQLETINAGEIVVDGISLTTPGDVNKLREEVGMVFQSFNLFPHLSVLDNICLAPMKVRGISRNDAEDRAVELLAKVGLSDKAGSFPPQLSGGQQQRVAIARALAMQPKIMLFDEPTSALDPEMVGEVLEVMKQLARSGMTMVVVTHEMGFAREVADRVLFMESGELLEDSVPDSFFDNPDSERLQSFLSQVI
;
A
#
# COMPACT_ATOMS: atom_id res chain seq x y z
N MET A 1 15.74 0.32 -2.58
CA MET A 1 14.57 1.15 -2.87
C MET A 1 14.07 1.85 -1.60
N ILE A 2 13.76 1.12 -0.51
CA ILE A 2 13.39 1.70 0.80
C ILE A 2 14.37 1.20 1.86
N THR A 3 14.89 2.10 2.69
CA THR A 3 15.71 1.76 3.86
C THR A 3 15.12 2.46 5.09
N VAL A 4 14.85 1.68 6.11
CA VAL A 4 14.32 2.12 7.40
C VAL A 4 15.33 1.71 8.47
N THR A 5 15.78 2.65 9.30
CA THR A 5 16.82 2.42 10.30
C THR A 5 16.34 2.92 11.65
N ASP A 6 16.16 2.00 12.59
CA ASP A 6 15.87 2.23 14.02
C ASP A 6 14.75 3.26 14.26
N ILE A 7 13.64 3.16 13.50
CA ILE A 7 12.57 4.13 13.63
C ILE A 7 11.72 3.90 14.88
N HIS A 8 11.34 5.02 15.49
CA HIS A 8 10.43 5.07 16.62
C HIS A 8 9.27 6.02 16.31
N LYS A 9 8.05 5.63 16.69
CA LYS A 9 6.86 6.48 16.63
C LYS A 9 6.11 6.43 17.95
N VAL A 10 5.99 7.58 18.60
CA VAL A 10 5.14 7.76 19.78
C VAL A 10 4.10 8.83 19.46
N TYR A 11 2.85 8.49 19.65
CA TYR A 11 1.74 9.44 19.48
C TYR A 11 1.59 10.36 20.69
N PRO A 12 0.93 11.53 20.57
CA PRO A 12 0.72 12.46 21.67
C PRO A 12 -0.02 11.87 22.88
N ASN A 13 -0.82 10.82 22.67
CA ASN A 13 -1.51 10.09 23.73
C ASN A 13 -0.63 9.05 24.46
N GLY A 14 0.67 9.01 24.16
CA GLY A 14 1.64 8.12 24.80
C GLY A 14 1.73 6.73 24.16
N VAL A 15 0.94 6.41 23.13
CA VAL A 15 1.04 5.12 22.44
C VAL A 15 2.35 5.04 21.65
N HIS A 16 3.19 4.06 21.97
CA HIS A 16 4.44 3.77 21.27
C HIS A 16 4.13 2.79 20.13
N ALA A 17 3.81 3.34 18.96
CA ALA A 17 3.30 2.59 17.81
C ALA A 17 4.39 1.89 16.99
N LEU A 18 5.63 2.42 16.99
CA LEU A 18 6.80 1.77 16.37
C LEU A 18 7.98 1.85 17.33
N LYS A 19 8.67 0.73 17.54
CA LYS A 19 9.76 0.56 18.49
C LYS A 19 10.95 -0.09 17.80
N ASN A 20 11.96 0.71 17.49
CA ASN A 20 13.22 0.22 16.91
C ASN A 20 13.03 -0.63 15.64
N VAL A 21 12.13 -0.18 14.74
CA VAL A 21 11.86 -0.92 13.50
C VAL A 21 12.92 -0.58 12.47
N SER A 22 13.60 -1.61 11.97
CA SER A 22 14.58 -1.50 10.89
C SER A 22 14.20 -2.46 9.77
N GLN A 23 14.23 -1.98 8.50
CA GLN A 23 13.86 -2.79 7.35
C GLN A 23 14.46 -2.25 6.06
N THR A 24 14.73 -3.16 5.12
CA THR A 24 15.14 -2.81 3.76
C THR A 24 14.24 -3.50 2.75
N ILE A 25 13.73 -2.75 1.77
CA ILE A 25 12.88 -3.24 0.69
C ILE A 25 13.57 -2.93 -0.63
N ARG A 26 13.76 -3.95 -1.46
CA ARG A 26 14.46 -3.85 -2.74
C ARG A 26 13.51 -3.40 -3.84
N GLU A 27 14.07 -2.99 -4.96
CA GLU A 27 13.29 -2.70 -6.16
C GLU A 27 12.67 -3.99 -6.71
N GLY A 28 11.39 -3.91 -7.11
CA GLY A 28 10.61 -5.05 -7.59
C GLY A 28 10.16 -6.03 -6.51
N GLU A 29 10.54 -5.80 -5.23
CA GLU A 29 10.17 -6.68 -4.12
C GLU A 29 8.74 -6.41 -3.64
N VAL A 30 7.99 -7.47 -3.39
CA VAL A 30 6.67 -7.44 -2.75
C VAL A 30 6.81 -7.86 -1.29
N VAL A 31 6.66 -6.89 -0.39
CA VAL A 31 6.72 -7.12 1.06
C VAL A 31 5.31 -7.01 1.65
N VAL A 32 4.85 -8.07 2.30
CA VAL A 32 3.56 -8.09 2.99
C VAL A 32 3.78 -7.96 4.49
N VAL A 33 3.02 -7.06 5.12
CA VAL A 33 3.08 -6.81 6.58
C VAL A 33 1.80 -7.32 7.22
N VAL A 34 1.92 -8.27 8.11
CA VAL A 34 0.81 -8.88 8.85
C VAL A 34 0.98 -8.75 10.36
N GLY A 35 -0.07 -9.00 11.12
CA GLY A 35 -0.06 -8.94 12.58
C GLY A 35 -1.41 -8.51 13.15
N PRO A 36 -1.60 -8.60 14.47
CA PRO A 36 -2.87 -8.24 15.12
C PRO A 36 -3.22 -6.77 14.94
N SER A 37 -4.51 -6.44 15.16
CA SER A 37 -4.96 -5.05 15.13
C SER A 37 -4.21 -4.22 16.18
N GLY A 38 -3.83 -2.99 15.82
CA GLY A 38 -3.07 -2.11 16.70
C GLY A 38 -1.57 -2.43 16.80
N SER A 39 -1.03 -3.38 16.05
CA SER A 39 0.40 -3.76 16.10
C SER A 39 1.37 -2.73 15.47
N GLY A 40 0.86 -1.69 14.81
CA GLY A 40 1.69 -0.63 14.21
C GLY A 40 1.83 -0.72 12.68
N LYS A 41 1.25 -1.71 11.99
CA LYS A 41 1.38 -1.94 10.53
C LYS A 41 1.04 -0.71 9.68
N SER A 42 -0.16 -0.16 9.86
CA SER A 42 -0.57 1.04 9.12
C SER A 42 0.26 2.26 9.49
N THR A 43 0.71 2.37 10.74
CA THR A 43 1.66 3.42 11.16
C THR A 43 2.99 3.27 10.43
N PHE A 44 3.57 2.06 10.40
CA PHE A 44 4.78 1.76 9.64
C PHE A 44 4.61 2.14 8.16
N LEU A 45 3.56 1.64 7.52
CA LEU A 45 3.29 1.93 6.11
C LEU A 45 3.19 3.44 5.84
N ARG A 46 2.47 4.18 6.69
CA ARG A 46 2.26 5.62 6.56
C ARG A 46 3.52 6.45 6.83
N THR A 47 4.51 5.91 7.51
CA THR A 47 5.81 6.59 7.63
C THR A 47 6.58 6.59 6.31
N LEU A 48 6.40 5.58 5.45
CA LEU A 48 7.12 5.43 4.18
C LEU A 48 6.75 6.49 3.13
N ASN A 49 5.58 7.14 3.26
CA ASN A 49 5.17 8.27 2.41
C ASN A 49 4.99 9.58 3.18
N GLN A 50 5.52 9.62 4.43
CA GLN A 50 5.46 10.77 5.32
C GLN A 50 4.03 11.28 5.61
N LEU A 51 3.03 10.39 5.61
CA LEU A 51 1.72 10.66 6.20
C LEU A 51 1.78 10.63 7.72
N GLU A 52 2.70 9.83 8.27
CA GLU A 52 3.08 9.84 9.68
C GLU A 52 4.56 10.20 9.80
N THR A 53 4.89 11.06 10.75
CA THR A 53 6.27 11.43 11.07
C THR A 53 6.83 10.52 12.17
N ILE A 54 8.11 10.19 12.09
CA ILE A 54 8.83 9.45 13.13
C ILE A 54 9.36 10.37 14.20
N ASN A 55 9.63 9.85 15.41
CA ASN A 55 10.26 10.58 16.51
C ASN A 55 11.78 10.39 16.56
N ALA A 56 12.28 9.26 16.07
CA ALA A 56 13.71 8.96 15.98
C ALA A 56 13.94 7.92 14.85
N GLY A 57 15.20 7.77 14.46
CA GLY A 57 15.62 6.90 13.36
C GLY A 57 15.65 7.63 12.02
N GLU A 58 15.79 6.88 10.94
CA GLU A 58 15.89 7.39 9.58
C GLU A 58 15.07 6.55 8.60
N ILE A 59 14.47 7.23 7.60
CA ILE A 59 13.80 6.59 6.47
C ILE A 59 14.33 7.23 5.19
N VAL A 60 14.81 6.38 4.27
CA VAL A 60 15.20 6.79 2.91
C VAL A 60 14.36 5.99 1.92
N VAL A 61 13.67 6.68 1.02
CA VAL A 61 12.82 6.08 -0.02
C VAL A 61 13.28 6.62 -1.37
N ASP A 62 13.69 5.74 -2.26
CA ASP A 62 14.22 6.07 -3.59
C ASP A 62 15.31 7.16 -3.57
N GLY A 63 16.21 7.09 -2.57
CA GLY A 63 17.25 8.07 -2.35
C GLY A 63 16.81 9.38 -1.68
N ILE A 64 15.51 9.53 -1.37
CA ILE A 64 14.96 10.70 -0.68
C ILE A 64 14.92 10.41 0.82
N SER A 65 15.67 11.17 1.64
CA SER A 65 15.58 11.10 3.11
C SER A 65 14.32 11.81 3.59
N LEU A 66 13.52 11.12 4.41
CA LEU A 66 12.27 11.67 4.96
C LEU A 66 12.49 12.50 6.24
N THR A 67 13.72 12.54 6.76
CA THR A 67 14.08 13.38 7.90
C THR A 67 14.43 14.81 7.49
N THR A 68 14.68 15.06 6.19
CA THR A 68 15.02 16.37 5.65
C THR A 68 13.75 17.11 5.23
N PRO A 69 13.48 18.35 5.72
CA PRO A 69 12.34 19.14 5.28
C PRO A 69 12.42 19.47 3.77
N GLY A 70 11.35 19.28 3.04
CA GLY A 70 11.19 19.86 1.69
C GLY A 70 10.88 18.88 0.54
N ASP A 71 11.19 17.59 0.66
CA ASP A 71 11.07 16.66 -0.47
C ASP A 71 9.79 15.79 -0.46
N VAL A 72 8.81 16.07 0.42
CA VAL A 72 7.57 15.27 0.55
C VAL A 72 6.78 15.19 -0.76
N ASN A 73 6.71 16.28 -1.51
CA ASN A 73 5.98 16.29 -2.77
C ASN A 73 6.67 15.42 -3.82
N LYS A 74 7.99 15.49 -3.93
CA LYS A 74 8.76 14.60 -4.82
C LYS A 74 8.63 13.15 -4.43
N LEU A 75 8.70 12.87 -3.11
CA LEU A 75 8.44 11.52 -2.61
C LEU A 75 7.08 11.00 -3.07
N ARG A 76 6.02 11.77 -2.87
CA ARG A 76 4.64 11.39 -3.19
C ARG A 76 4.34 11.35 -4.69
N GLU A 77 5.21 11.86 -5.53
CA GLU A 77 5.19 11.63 -6.97
C GLU A 77 5.62 10.20 -7.32
N GLU A 78 6.58 9.65 -6.57
CA GLU A 78 7.20 8.34 -6.83
C GLU A 78 6.59 7.21 -5.97
N VAL A 79 5.78 7.55 -4.95
CA VAL A 79 5.15 6.59 -4.04
C VAL A 79 3.63 6.72 -4.10
N GLY A 80 2.98 5.78 -4.76
CA GLY A 80 1.53 5.66 -4.78
C GLY A 80 1.01 5.02 -3.48
N MET A 81 -0.16 5.45 -3.03
CA MET A 81 -0.81 4.86 -1.85
C MET A 81 -2.28 4.59 -2.09
N VAL A 82 -2.70 3.38 -1.69
CA VAL A 82 -4.09 2.92 -1.69
C VAL A 82 -4.50 2.67 -0.24
N PHE A 83 -5.62 3.25 0.18
CA PHE A 83 -6.12 3.20 1.55
C PHE A 83 -7.25 2.19 1.70
N GLN A 84 -7.55 1.82 2.92
CA GLN A 84 -8.72 1.02 3.29
C GLN A 84 -10.02 1.70 2.83
N SER A 85 -10.15 3.01 3.05
CA SER A 85 -11.23 3.82 2.46
C SER A 85 -10.78 4.31 1.10
N PHE A 86 -11.63 4.22 0.10
CA PHE A 86 -11.29 4.47 -1.32
C PHE A 86 -10.79 5.90 -1.58
N ASN A 87 -11.27 6.87 -0.79
CA ASN A 87 -10.87 8.29 -0.83
C ASN A 87 -11.02 8.93 -2.23
N LEU A 88 -12.01 8.47 -3.00
CA LEU A 88 -12.33 9.08 -4.29
C LEU A 88 -13.05 10.42 -4.08
N PHE A 89 -12.84 11.35 -4.99
CA PHE A 89 -13.57 12.62 -5.01
C PHE A 89 -14.99 12.36 -5.52
N PRO A 90 -16.04 12.45 -4.66
CA PRO A 90 -17.39 12.02 -5.03
C PRO A 90 -18.05 12.91 -6.09
N HIS A 91 -17.59 14.14 -6.24
CA HIS A 91 -18.07 15.13 -7.21
C HIS A 91 -17.34 15.09 -8.56
N LEU A 92 -16.32 14.25 -8.71
CA LEU A 92 -15.59 14.03 -9.95
C LEU A 92 -15.98 12.68 -10.54
N SER A 93 -15.98 12.61 -11.89
CA SER A 93 -16.11 11.34 -12.59
C SER A 93 -14.94 10.39 -12.26
N VAL A 94 -15.07 9.13 -12.58
CA VAL A 94 -13.97 8.14 -12.49
C VAL A 94 -12.77 8.61 -13.31
N LEU A 95 -13.00 9.04 -14.53
CA LEU A 95 -11.96 9.58 -15.41
C LEU A 95 -11.26 10.78 -14.77
N ASP A 96 -12.02 11.75 -14.26
CA ASP A 96 -11.45 12.94 -13.63
C ASP A 96 -10.69 12.63 -12.33
N ASN A 97 -11.15 11.65 -11.54
CA ASN A 97 -10.43 11.17 -10.36
C ASN A 97 -9.03 10.65 -10.72
N ILE A 98 -8.90 9.95 -11.86
CA ILE A 98 -7.62 9.39 -12.31
C ILE A 98 -6.74 10.48 -12.94
N CYS A 99 -7.31 11.39 -13.73
CA CYS A 99 -6.56 12.41 -14.47
C CYS A 99 -6.04 13.56 -13.57
N LEU A 100 -6.69 13.84 -12.45
CA LEU A 100 -6.44 15.05 -11.66
C LEU A 100 -4.98 15.20 -11.22
N ALA A 101 -4.43 14.16 -10.58
CA ALA A 101 -3.07 14.23 -10.04
C ALA A 101 -2.00 14.31 -11.14
N PRO A 102 -2.00 13.49 -12.20
CA PRO A 102 -1.08 13.61 -13.31
C PRO A 102 -1.05 15.02 -13.94
N MET A 103 -2.22 15.60 -14.14
CA MET A 103 -2.33 16.96 -14.70
C MET A 103 -1.80 18.04 -13.75
N LYS A 104 -2.13 17.96 -12.46
CA LYS A 104 -1.80 19.01 -11.47
C LYS A 104 -0.38 18.91 -10.95
N VAL A 105 0.16 17.70 -10.82
CA VAL A 105 1.45 17.45 -10.19
C VAL A 105 2.54 17.26 -11.23
N ARG A 106 2.31 16.40 -12.25
CA ARG A 106 3.29 16.15 -13.32
C ARG A 106 3.13 17.08 -14.52
N GLY A 107 2.09 17.90 -14.56
CA GLY A 107 1.88 18.90 -15.62
C GLY A 107 1.58 18.33 -17.01
N ILE A 108 1.16 17.06 -17.10
CA ILE A 108 0.82 16.46 -18.40
C ILE A 108 -0.49 17.03 -18.96
N SER A 109 -0.66 16.97 -20.26
CA SER A 109 -1.85 17.47 -20.91
C SER A 109 -3.11 16.69 -20.53
N ARG A 110 -4.29 17.28 -20.71
CA ARG A 110 -5.57 16.61 -20.46
C ARG A 110 -5.71 15.36 -21.35
N ASN A 111 -5.33 15.44 -22.62
CA ASN A 111 -5.43 14.32 -23.55
C ASN A 111 -4.53 13.16 -23.12
N ASP A 112 -3.26 13.43 -22.77
CA ASP A 112 -2.34 12.40 -22.30
C ASP A 112 -2.81 11.75 -20.98
N ALA A 113 -3.44 12.56 -20.11
CA ALA A 113 -4.00 12.05 -18.86
C ALA A 113 -5.21 11.14 -19.09
N GLU A 114 -6.10 11.51 -20.04
CA GLU A 114 -7.26 10.71 -20.43
C GLU A 114 -6.86 9.41 -21.12
N ASP A 115 -5.92 9.44 -22.06
CA ASP A 115 -5.40 8.23 -22.71
C ASP A 115 -4.84 7.25 -21.67
N ARG A 116 -4.00 7.75 -20.76
CA ARG A 116 -3.48 6.94 -19.64
C ARG A 116 -4.57 6.40 -18.73
N ALA A 117 -5.58 7.22 -18.42
CA ALA A 117 -6.68 6.80 -17.56
C ALA A 117 -7.52 5.68 -18.21
N VAL A 118 -7.76 5.76 -19.52
CA VAL A 118 -8.46 4.71 -20.28
C VAL A 118 -7.69 3.40 -20.25
N GLU A 119 -6.36 3.42 -20.45
CA GLU A 119 -5.51 2.23 -20.36
C GLU A 119 -5.56 1.61 -18.95
N LEU A 120 -5.50 2.45 -17.91
CA LEU A 120 -5.55 1.99 -16.53
C LEU A 120 -6.92 1.43 -16.15
N LEU A 121 -8.01 2.03 -16.62
CA LEU A 121 -9.36 1.50 -16.44
C LEU A 121 -9.51 0.14 -17.10
N ALA A 122 -8.91 -0.07 -18.27
CA ALA A 122 -8.88 -1.38 -18.91
C ALA A 122 -8.11 -2.41 -18.06
N LYS A 123 -6.94 -2.03 -17.52
CA LYS A 123 -6.14 -2.91 -16.63
C LYS A 123 -6.89 -3.34 -15.37
N VAL A 124 -7.71 -2.45 -14.80
CA VAL A 124 -8.50 -2.78 -13.60
C VAL A 124 -9.92 -3.30 -13.92
N GLY A 125 -10.22 -3.59 -15.20
CA GLY A 125 -11.50 -4.18 -15.65
C GLY A 125 -12.70 -3.25 -15.52
N LEU A 126 -12.52 -1.93 -15.74
CA LEU A 126 -13.53 -0.88 -15.57
C LEU A 126 -13.64 0.04 -16.78
N SER A 127 -13.38 -0.43 -18.00
CA SER A 127 -13.37 0.37 -19.23
C SER A 127 -14.70 1.09 -19.48
N ASP A 128 -15.82 0.52 -19.04
CA ASP A 128 -17.18 1.07 -19.21
C ASP A 128 -17.55 2.11 -18.13
N LYS A 129 -16.69 2.36 -17.14
CA LYS A 129 -16.99 3.20 -15.96
C LYS A 129 -16.40 4.61 -16.00
N ALA A 130 -15.69 5.00 -17.07
CA ALA A 130 -15.00 6.29 -17.15
C ALA A 130 -15.88 7.50 -16.81
N GLY A 131 -17.13 7.51 -17.29
CA GLY A 131 -18.10 8.57 -17.04
C GLY A 131 -18.92 8.43 -15.75
N SER A 132 -18.77 7.31 -15.00
CA SER A 132 -19.49 7.08 -13.75
C SER A 132 -18.93 7.94 -12.63
N PHE A 133 -19.71 8.13 -11.56
CA PHE A 133 -19.29 8.81 -10.35
C PHE A 133 -19.12 7.79 -9.20
N PRO A 134 -18.24 8.03 -8.19
CA PRO A 134 -17.99 7.10 -7.11
C PRO A 134 -19.24 6.52 -6.42
N PRO A 135 -20.31 7.30 -6.13
CA PRO A 135 -21.53 6.74 -5.52
C PRO A 135 -22.29 5.73 -6.38
N GLN A 136 -21.98 5.64 -7.67
CA GLN A 136 -22.61 4.71 -8.63
C GLN A 136 -21.85 3.37 -8.72
N LEU A 137 -20.72 3.24 -8.02
CA LEU A 137 -19.83 2.10 -8.08
C LEU A 137 -19.97 1.23 -6.82
N SER A 138 -19.78 -0.09 -6.98
CA SER A 138 -19.60 -0.99 -5.84
C SER A 138 -18.30 -0.68 -5.09
N GLY A 139 -18.14 -1.15 -3.85
CA GLY A 139 -16.92 -0.98 -3.06
C GLY A 139 -15.67 -1.49 -3.80
N GLY A 140 -15.74 -2.70 -4.37
CA GLY A 140 -14.64 -3.27 -5.15
C GLY A 140 -14.30 -2.46 -6.41
N GLN A 141 -15.31 -1.90 -7.09
CA GLN A 141 -15.09 -0.99 -8.22
C GLN A 141 -14.42 0.31 -7.78
N GLN A 142 -14.87 0.91 -6.66
CA GLN A 142 -14.25 2.11 -6.10
C GLN A 142 -12.79 1.87 -5.73
N GLN A 143 -12.47 0.71 -5.14
CA GLN A 143 -11.10 0.36 -4.78
C GLN A 143 -10.22 0.16 -6.02
N ARG A 144 -10.72 -0.49 -7.05
CA ARG A 144 -10.00 -0.63 -8.33
C ARG A 144 -9.77 0.73 -9.02
N VAL A 145 -10.71 1.66 -8.92
CA VAL A 145 -10.50 3.06 -9.36
C VAL A 145 -9.42 3.75 -8.52
N ALA A 146 -9.39 3.54 -7.20
CA ALA A 146 -8.35 4.09 -6.32
C ALA A 146 -6.96 3.56 -6.68
N ILE A 147 -6.84 2.27 -7.04
CA ILE A 147 -5.61 1.68 -7.55
C ILE A 147 -5.22 2.33 -8.89
N ALA A 148 -6.15 2.44 -9.84
CA ALA A 148 -5.90 3.09 -11.13
C ALA A 148 -5.45 4.56 -10.97
N ARG A 149 -6.07 5.30 -10.05
CA ARG A 149 -5.69 6.68 -9.71
C ARG A 149 -4.26 6.77 -9.17
N ALA A 150 -3.86 5.85 -8.30
CA ALA A 150 -2.50 5.83 -7.79
C ALA A 150 -1.49 5.50 -8.91
N LEU A 151 -1.81 4.52 -9.76
CA LEU A 151 -0.97 4.11 -10.91
C LEU A 151 -0.85 5.21 -11.98
N ALA A 152 -1.83 6.12 -12.10
CA ALA A 152 -1.80 7.20 -13.07
C ALA A 152 -0.60 8.15 -12.88
N MET A 153 -0.08 8.24 -11.67
CA MET A 153 1.15 8.97 -11.36
C MET A 153 2.42 8.26 -11.83
N GLN A 154 2.33 7.01 -12.30
CA GLN A 154 3.47 6.15 -12.66
C GLN A 154 4.50 6.04 -11.52
N PRO A 155 4.04 5.65 -10.31
CA PRO A 155 4.93 5.56 -9.16
C PRO A 155 5.91 4.40 -9.30
N LYS A 156 7.05 4.49 -8.63
CA LYS A 156 8.02 3.40 -8.51
C LYS A 156 7.65 2.41 -7.41
N ILE A 157 6.87 2.87 -6.42
CA ILE A 157 6.48 2.10 -5.24
C ILE A 157 4.99 2.25 -5.02
N MET A 158 4.32 1.14 -4.72
CA MET A 158 2.90 1.13 -4.32
C MET A 158 2.76 0.66 -2.88
N LEU A 159 2.11 1.47 -2.06
CA LEU A 159 1.75 1.17 -0.67
C LEU A 159 0.26 0.84 -0.59
N PHE A 160 -0.09 -0.26 0.08
CA PHE A 160 -1.47 -0.69 0.27
C PHE A 160 -1.78 -0.84 1.76
N ASP A 161 -2.68 -0.02 2.29
CA ASP A 161 -3.12 -0.03 3.69
C ASP A 161 -4.49 -0.72 3.79
N GLU A 162 -4.48 -2.02 4.03
CA GLU A 162 -5.67 -2.88 4.16
C GLU A 162 -6.70 -2.69 3.01
N PRO A 163 -6.32 -2.85 1.75
CA PRO A 163 -7.12 -2.44 0.59
C PRO A 163 -8.45 -3.21 0.43
N THR A 164 -8.65 -4.30 1.16
CA THR A 164 -9.84 -5.15 1.07
C THR A 164 -10.74 -5.08 2.31
N SER A 165 -10.27 -4.48 3.41
CA SER A 165 -10.96 -4.54 4.73
C SER A 165 -12.34 -3.85 4.75
N ALA A 166 -12.62 -2.93 3.80
CA ALA A 166 -13.90 -2.23 3.69
C ALA A 166 -14.83 -2.86 2.63
N LEU A 167 -14.49 -4.05 2.10
CA LEU A 167 -15.21 -4.71 1.02
C LEU A 167 -16.02 -5.90 1.52
N ASP A 168 -17.13 -6.15 0.84
CA ASP A 168 -17.85 -7.41 0.97
C ASP A 168 -16.98 -8.56 0.43
N PRO A 169 -17.03 -9.77 1.03
CA PRO A 169 -16.16 -10.90 0.66
C PRO A 169 -16.18 -11.26 -0.83
N GLU A 170 -17.35 -11.13 -1.49
CA GLU A 170 -17.49 -11.40 -2.93
C GLU A 170 -16.74 -10.41 -3.84
N MET A 171 -16.36 -9.23 -3.32
CA MET A 171 -15.66 -8.19 -4.07
C MET A 171 -14.14 -8.23 -3.84
N VAL A 172 -13.66 -8.93 -2.83
CA VAL A 172 -12.24 -9.01 -2.44
C VAL A 172 -11.40 -9.59 -3.57
N GLY A 173 -11.89 -10.68 -4.19
CA GLY A 173 -11.15 -11.40 -5.24
C GLY A 173 -10.74 -10.54 -6.42
N GLU A 174 -11.62 -9.63 -6.87
CA GLU A 174 -11.35 -8.74 -8.01
C GLU A 174 -10.23 -7.73 -7.70
N VAL A 175 -10.17 -7.22 -6.48
CA VAL A 175 -9.13 -6.28 -6.02
C VAL A 175 -7.79 -7.01 -5.88
N LEU A 176 -7.80 -8.19 -5.26
CA LEU A 176 -6.60 -9.01 -5.10
C LEU A 176 -6.00 -9.42 -6.46
N GLU A 177 -6.84 -9.74 -7.46
CA GLU A 177 -6.35 -10.09 -8.78
C GLU A 177 -5.60 -8.92 -9.45
N VAL A 178 -6.12 -7.70 -9.34
CA VAL A 178 -5.40 -6.49 -9.80
C VAL A 178 -4.05 -6.35 -9.08
N MET A 179 -4.00 -6.55 -7.76
CA MET A 179 -2.75 -6.48 -6.99
C MET A 179 -1.77 -7.58 -7.39
N LYS A 180 -2.23 -8.81 -7.66
CA LYS A 180 -1.41 -9.91 -8.19
C LYS A 180 -0.78 -9.55 -9.54
N GLN A 181 -1.55 -8.93 -10.44
CA GLN A 181 -1.03 -8.48 -11.74
C GLN A 181 0.06 -7.42 -11.58
N LEU A 182 -0.08 -6.51 -10.62
CA LEU A 182 0.95 -5.51 -10.30
C LEU A 182 2.22 -6.17 -9.78
N ALA A 183 2.11 -7.13 -8.86
CA ALA A 183 3.23 -7.91 -8.36
C ALA A 183 3.98 -8.63 -9.49
N ARG A 184 3.25 -9.35 -10.35
CA ARG A 184 3.81 -10.06 -11.53
C ARG A 184 4.46 -9.12 -12.54
N SER A 185 4.06 -7.85 -12.58
CA SER A 185 4.69 -6.83 -13.46
C SER A 185 6.01 -6.26 -12.90
N GLY A 186 6.46 -6.71 -11.73
CA GLY A 186 7.69 -6.23 -11.09
C GLY A 186 7.53 -4.93 -10.32
N MET A 187 6.30 -4.54 -9.94
CA MET A 187 6.04 -3.36 -9.12
C MET A 187 6.59 -3.58 -7.70
N THR A 188 7.36 -2.63 -7.19
CA THR A 188 7.75 -2.62 -5.77
C THR A 188 6.51 -2.34 -4.92
N MET A 189 6.19 -3.23 -3.98
CA MET A 189 4.96 -3.13 -3.20
C MET A 189 5.22 -3.35 -1.71
N VAL A 190 4.57 -2.53 -0.87
CA VAL A 190 4.44 -2.80 0.58
C VAL A 190 2.95 -2.88 0.89
N VAL A 191 2.51 -4.04 1.37
CA VAL A 191 1.09 -4.36 1.52
C VAL A 191 0.78 -4.72 2.96
N VAL A 192 -0.03 -3.92 3.64
CA VAL A 192 -0.66 -4.32 4.91
C VAL A 192 -1.98 -5.01 4.56
N THR A 193 -2.14 -6.25 4.99
CA THR A 193 -3.35 -7.04 4.68
C THR A 193 -3.63 -8.12 5.72
N HIS A 194 -4.87 -8.59 5.74
CA HIS A 194 -5.32 -9.79 6.45
C HIS A 194 -5.56 -10.98 5.49
N GLU A 195 -5.30 -10.80 4.21
CA GLU A 195 -5.49 -11.82 3.17
C GLU A 195 -4.26 -12.75 3.12
N MET A 196 -4.24 -13.79 3.97
CA MET A 196 -3.08 -14.70 4.09
C MET A 196 -2.83 -15.48 2.80
N GLY A 197 -3.89 -15.84 2.06
CA GLY A 197 -3.76 -16.50 0.75
C GLY A 197 -3.06 -15.62 -0.28
N PHE A 198 -3.35 -14.32 -0.29
CA PHE A 198 -2.64 -13.35 -1.13
C PHE A 198 -1.17 -13.23 -0.72
N ALA A 199 -0.89 -13.10 0.59
CA ALA A 199 0.47 -13.00 1.09
C ALA A 199 1.32 -14.23 0.69
N ARG A 200 0.75 -15.43 0.82
CA ARG A 200 1.42 -16.69 0.44
C ARG A 200 1.74 -16.77 -1.06
N GLU A 201 0.83 -16.25 -1.92
CA GLU A 201 0.96 -16.38 -3.37
C GLU A 201 1.93 -15.38 -3.99
N VAL A 202 2.00 -14.14 -3.46
CA VAL A 202 2.68 -13.05 -4.16
C VAL A 202 3.82 -12.40 -3.40
N ALA A 203 3.93 -12.60 -2.09
CA ALA A 203 4.99 -11.97 -1.32
C ALA A 203 6.35 -12.60 -1.60
N ASP A 204 7.37 -11.76 -1.76
CA ASP A 204 8.76 -12.20 -1.67
C ASP A 204 9.17 -12.39 -0.21
N ARG A 205 8.63 -11.53 0.68
CA ARG A 205 8.83 -11.59 2.13
C ARG A 205 7.57 -11.20 2.88
N VAL A 206 7.39 -11.82 4.04
CA VAL A 206 6.30 -11.52 4.98
C VAL A 206 6.90 -11.04 6.29
N LEU A 207 6.43 -9.88 6.75
CA LEU A 207 6.84 -9.25 8.01
C LEU A 207 5.72 -9.44 9.04
N PHE A 208 6.04 -9.98 10.20
CA PHE A 208 5.12 -10.07 11.33
C PHE A 208 5.39 -8.95 12.33
N MET A 209 4.41 -8.09 12.51
CA MET A 209 4.48 -7.00 13.50
C MET A 209 3.55 -7.25 14.68
N GLU A 210 4.05 -7.00 15.88
CA GLU A 210 3.27 -7.01 17.12
C GLU A 210 3.77 -5.95 18.10
N SER A 211 2.85 -5.26 18.76
CA SER A 211 3.15 -4.28 19.81
C SER A 211 4.16 -3.19 19.41
N GLY A 212 4.21 -2.85 18.11
CA GLY A 212 5.10 -1.85 17.55
C GLY A 212 6.48 -2.36 17.14
N GLU A 213 6.73 -3.65 17.27
CA GLU A 213 8.01 -4.30 16.94
C GLU A 213 7.85 -5.22 15.73
N LEU A 214 8.94 -5.39 14.98
CA LEU A 214 9.04 -6.39 13.92
C LEU A 214 9.61 -7.67 14.55
N LEU A 215 8.78 -8.72 14.64
CA LEU A 215 9.14 -9.96 15.31
C LEU A 215 9.68 -11.01 14.37
N GLU A 216 9.22 -11.02 13.11
CA GLU A 216 9.69 -11.99 12.11
C GLU A 216 9.68 -11.36 10.71
N ASP A 217 10.63 -11.80 9.90
CA ASP A 217 10.86 -11.40 8.53
C ASP A 217 11.37 -12.61 7.75
N SER A 218 10.50 -13.25 6.99
CA SER A 218 10.83 -14.48 6.30
C SER A 218 10.11 -14.63 4.96
N VAL A 219 10.58 -15.56 4.14
CA VAL A 219 9.89 -15.94 2.89
C VAL A 219 8.58 -16.66 3.19
N PRO A 220 7.57 -16.62 2.30
CA PRO A 220 6.25 -17.19 2.57
C PRO A 220 6.26 -18.64 3.06
N ASP A 221 7.04 -19.51 2.43
CA ASP A 221 7.10 -20.95 2.82
C ASP A 221 7.56 -21.12 4.28
N SER A 222 8.61 -20.39 4.69
CA SER A 222 9.06 -20.41 6.09
C SER A 222 8.01 -19.80 7.01
N PHE A 223 7.46 -18.65 6.64
CA PHE A 223 6.49 -17.92 7.43
C PHE A 223 5.23 -18.72 7.75
N PHE A 224 4.66 -19.39 6.76
CA PHE A 224 3.38 -20.08 6.90
C PHE A 224 3.51 -21.54 7.31
N ASP A 225 4.55 -22.24 6.85
CA ASP A 225 4.67 -23.68 7.05
C ASP A 225 5.63 -24.06 8.20
N ASN A 226 6.62 -23.20 8.49
CA ASN A 226 7.62 -23.41 9.53
C ASN A 226 7.92 -22.11 10.30
N PRO A 227 6.92 -21.49 10.97
CA PRO A 227 7.13 -20.25 11.71
C PRO A 227 8.09 -20.43 12.88
N ASP A 228 9.10 -19.54 12.99
CA ASP A 228 10.18 -19.65 13.97
C ASP A 228 9.70 -19.37 15.40
N SER A 229 8.75 -18.43 15.57
CA SER A 229 8.28 -18.03 16.90
C SER A 229 6.97 -18.70 17.29
N GLU A 230 6.84 -19.14 18.56
CA GLU A 230 5.57 -19.63 19.13
C GLU A 230 4.47 -18.56 19.00
N ARG A 231 4.85 -17.28 19.05
CA ARG A 231 3.91 -16.18 18.92
C ARG A 231 3.31 -16.09 17.52
N LEU A 232 4.12 -16.25 16.47
CA LEU A 232 3.65 -16.30 15.09
C LEU A 232 2.77 -17.55 14.87
N GLN A 233 3.17 -18.72 15.39
CA GLN A 233 2.36 -19.95 15.34
C GLN A 233 0.96 -19.72 15.93
N SER A 234 0.91 -19.09 17.12
CA SER A 234 -0.36 -18.76 17.78
C SER A 234 -1.21 -17.77 16.93
N PHE A 235 -0.58 -16.78 16.29
CA PHE A 235 -1.28 -15.85 15.41
C PHE A 235 -1.85 -16.56 14.17
N LEU A 236 -1.03 -17.35 13.48
CA LEU A 236 -1.45 -18.07 12.28
C LEU A 236 -2.60 -19.04 12.55
N SER A 237 -2.58 -19.77 13.69
CA SER A 237 -3.65 -20.68 14.07
C SER A 237 -5.02 -20.00 14.30
N GLN A 238 -5.07 -18.67 14.42
CA GLN A 238 -6.30 -17.90 14.60
C GLN A 238 -6.82 -17.30 13.29
N VAL A 239 -5.96 -17.20 12.26
CA VAL A 239 -6.29 -16.49 11.02
C VAL A 239 -6.31 -17.37 9.77
N ILE A 240 -5.77 -18.59 9.88
CA ILE A 240 -5.80 -19.66 8.87
C ILE A 240 -6.58 -20.85 9.43
#